data_395a934defe150645f9c32159413fa9b
#
_entry.id   395a934defe150645f9c32159413fa9b
#
_cell.length_a   1.000
_cell.length_b   1.000
_cell.length_c   1.000
_cell.angle_alpha   90.00
_cell.angle_beta   90.00
_cell.angle_gamma   90.00
#
_symmetry.space_group_name_H-M   'P 1'
#
loop_
_entity.id
_entity.type
_entity.pdbx_description
1 polymer ?
#
loop_
_entity_poly.entity_id
_entity_poly.type
_entity_poly.pdbx_seq_one_letter_code
_entity_poly.pdbx_strand_id
1 'polypeptide(L)'
;MRWNRRRWLGALLLVGPVGSGAYWWSGSRSAAADAPIKLVVSLSARELRVIEHGSTVVTYDVAVGRPSHPTPTGTFTTGDIEWNPSWTPPPTNWAANKKYQPPGAAANPMQAVKIYFQAPYYFIHGTNNPDSIGEAASHGCIRMVPEQASALARRIERAGGHATLVISP
;
A
#
# COMPACT_ATOMS: atom_id res chain seq x y z
N MET A 1 68.54 -68.80 -11.77
CA MET A 1 68.10 -69.36 -10.46
C MET A 1 68.14 -68.26 -9.42
N ARG A 2 67.11 -68.21 -8.62
CA ARG A 2 66.79 -67.36 -7.46
C ARG A 2 65.88 -66.15 -7.73
N TRP A 3 64.69 -66.42 -7.44
CA TRP A 3 63.52 -65.60 -7.29
C TRP A 3 63.63 -64.68 -6.04
N ASN A 4 63.39 -63.35 -6.18
CA ASN A 4 63.20 -62.50 -5.03
C ASN A 4 61.91 -61.69 -5.18
N ARG A 5 60.93 -62.08 -4.38
CA ARG A 5 59.65 -61.41 -4.27
C ARG A 5 59.85 -60.15 -3.42
N ARG A 6 59.61 -59.01 -4.02
CA ARG A 6 59.35 -57.78 -3.19
C ARG A 6 57.91 -57.45 -3.21
N ARG A 7 57.30 -57.57 -2.03
CA ARG A 7 55.93 -57.19 -1.72
C ARG A 7 55.87 -55.67 -1.71
N TRP A 8 55.04 -55.07 -2.59
CA TRP A 8 54.65 -53.64 -2.49
C TRP A 8 53.33 -53.61 -1.73
N LEU A 9 53.35 -52.91 -0.56
CA LEU A 9 52.18 -52.53 0.20
C LEU A 9 51.48 -51.39 -0.52
N GLY A 10 50.32 -51.68 -1.07
CA GLY A 10 49.44 -50.67 -1.66
C GLY A 10 48.81 -49.79 -0.59
N ALA A 11 49.12 -48.52 -0.62
CA ALA A 11 48.40 -47.52 0.18
C ALA A 11 47.06 -47.25 -0.49
N LEU A 12 45.95 -47.65 0.13
CA LEU A 12 44.61 -47.26 -0.26
C LEU A 12 44.41 -45.79 0.15
N LEU A 13 44.41 -44.90 -0.85
CA LEU A 13 43.85 -43.55 -0.66
C LEU A 13 42.34 -43.61 -0.73
N LEU A 14 41.71 -43.45 0.44
CA LEU A 14 40.28 -43.23 0.53
C LEU A 14 39.97 -41.81 0.07
N VAL A 15 39.47 -41.66 -1.16
CA VAL A 15 38.86 -40.45 -1.65
C VAL A 15 37.44 -40.38 -1.05
N GLY A 16 37.26 -39.56 -0.03
CA GLY A 16 35.95 -39.28 0.53
C GLY A 16 35.11 -38.47 -0.48
N PRO A 17 33.78 -38.66 -0.50
CA PRO A 17 32.95 -37.89 -1.38
C PRO A 17 32.93 -36.41 -0.96
N VAL A 18 33.33 -35.56 -1.90
CA VAL A 18 33.12 -34.09 -1.76
C VAL A 18 31.63 -33.87 -1.79
N GLY A 19 31.04 -33.73 -0.62
CA GLY A 19 29.65 -33.33 -0.48
C GLY A 19 29.44 -31.94 -1.06
N SER A 20 28.84 -31.87 -2.24
CA SER A 20 28.29 -30.66 -2.80
C SER A 20 27.15 -30.19 -1.89
N GLY A 21 27.48 -29.39 -0.89
CA GLY A 21 26.52 -28.68 -0.07
C GLY A 21 25.76 -27.71 -0.97
N ALA A 22 24.61 -28.14 -1.46
CA ALA A 22 23.62 -27.23 -2.02
C ALA A 22 23.19 -26.30 -0.89
N TYR A 23 23.77 -25.09 -0.86
CA TYR A 23 23.27 -24.01 -0.03
C TYR A 23 21.87 -23.64 -0.57
N TRP A 24 20.84 -24.22 0.02
CA TRP A 24 19.48 -23.75 -0.12
C TRP A 24 19.44 -22.37 0.56
N TRP A 25 19.66 -21.32 -0.23
CA TRP A 25 19.31 -19.98 0.21
C TRP A 25 17.79 -19.87 0.17
N SER A 26 17.15 -20.35 1.23
CA SER A 26 15.78 -19.99 1.52
C SER A 26 15.81 -18.50 1.83
N GLY A 27 15.58 -17.70 0.80
CA GLY A 27 15.29 -16.28 0.98
C GLY A 27 14.07 -16.20 1.88
N SER A 28 14.29 -16.05 3.17
CA SER A 28 13.25 -15.64 4.10
C SER A 28 12.71 -14.32 3.55
N ARG A 29 11.55 -14.39 2.88
CA ARG A 29 10.72 -13.21 2.72
C ARG A 29 10.54 -12.68 4.12
N SER A 30 11.11 -11.51 4.39
CA SER A 30 11.06 -10.93 5.71
C SER A 30 9.59 -10.84 6.10
N ALA A 31 9.21 -11.43 7.22
CA ALA A 31 7.86 -11.36 7.78
C ALA A 31 7.37 -9.91 8.01
N ALA A 32 8.24 -8.92 7.80
CA ALA A 32 7.95 -7.51 7.76
C ALA A 32 7.12 -7.07 6.55
N ALA A 33 7.10 -7.85 5.44
CA ALA A 33 6.34 -7.50 4.24
C ALA A 33 4.85 -7.82 4.35
N ASP A 34 4.45 -8.72 5.26
CA ASP A 34 3.07 -9.17 5.45
C ASP A 34 2.43 -8.65 6.76
N ALA A 35 3.05 -7.69 7.44
CA ALA A 35 2.47 -7.12 8.65
C ALA A 35 1.28 -6.24 8.29
N PRO A 36 0.11 -6.44 8.96
CA PRO A 36 -1.08 -5.65 8.66
C PRO A 36 -0.81 -4.16 8.91
N ILE A 37 -1.10 -3.36 7.90
CA ILE A 37 -1.04 -1.90 7.99
C ILE A 37 -2.36 -1.36 8.53
N LYS A 38 -2.29 -0.40 9.44
CA LYS A 38 -3.44 0.30 9.99
C LYS A 38 -3.35 1.78 9.64
N LEU A 39 -4.45 2.32 9.15
CA LEU A 39 -4.64 3.74 8.88
C LEU A 39 -5.56 4.31 9.94
N VAL A 40 -5.20 5.45 10.49
CA VAL A 40 -6.03 6.18 11.47
C VAL A 40 -6.24 7.59 10.97
N VAL A 41 -7.50 7.96 10.74
CA VAL A 41 -7.89 9.30 10.30
C VAL A 41 -8.62 9.99 11.45
N SER A 42 -8.13 11.17 11.81
CA SER A 42 -8.83 12.12 12.68
C SER A 42 -9.46 13.21 11.81
N LEU A 43 -10.78 13.29 11.83
CA LEU A 43 -11.51 14.30 11.05
C LEU A 43 -11.30 15.71 11.61
N SER A 44 -11.21 15.84 12.94
CA SER A 44 -10.96 17.13 13.61
C SER A 44 -9.54 17.64 13.38
N ALA A 45 -8.54 16.75 13.44
CA ALA A 45 -7.14 17.11 13.15
C ALA A 45 -6.87 17.21 11.64
N ARG A 46 -7.70 16.58 10.79
CA ARG A 46 -7.51 16.46 9.33
C ARG A 46 -6.19 15.77 8.98
N GLU A 47 -5.88 14.72 9.72
CA GLU A 47 -4.67 13.95 9.59
C GLU A 47 -4.98 12.46 9.30
N LEU A 48 -4.14 11.83 8.50
CA LEU A 48 -4.08 10.40 8.29
C LEU A 48 -2.73 9.88 8.78
N ARG A 49 -2.76 9.01 9.78
CA ARG A 49 -1.58 8.33 10.33
C ARG A 49 -1.50 6.91 9.82
N VAL A 50 -0.32 6.51 9.38
CA VAL A 50 -0.01 5.14 8.98
C VAL A 50 0.72 4.44 10.12
N ILE A 51 0.20 3.30 10.54
CA ILE A 51 0.74 2.51 11.64
C ILE A 51 1.18 1.16 11.08
N GLU A 52 2.47 0.87 11.24
CA GLU A 52 3.10 -0.39 10.90
C GLU A 52 3.78 -0.95 12.16
N HIS A 53 3.61 -2.23 12.45
CA HIS A 53 4.18 -2.88 13.64
C HIS A 53 3.85 -2.14 14.96
N GLY A 54 2.66 -1.57 15.06
CA GLY A 54 2.21 -0.84 16.26
C GLY A 54 2.75 0.58 16.42
N SER A 55 3.59 1.05 15.50
CA SER A 55 4.18 2.39 15.54
C SER A 55 3.71 3.27 14.37
N THR A 56 3.47 4.56 14.63
CA THR A 56 3.20 5.52 13.55
C THR A 56 4.47 5.76 12.75
N VAL A 57 4.45 5.41 11.47
CA VAL A 57 5.60 5.55 10.56
C VAL A 57 5.52 6.80 9.69
N VAL A 58 4.33 7.34 9.48
CA VAL A 58 4.13 8.62 8.76
C VAL A 58 2.75 9.20 9.10
N THR A 59 2.67 10.52 9.08
CA THR A 59 1.44 11.30 9.18
C THR A 59 1.32 12.20 7.96
N TYR A 60 0.11 12.27 7.40
CA TYR A 60 -0.23 13.10 6.25
C TYR A 60 -1.37 14.05 6.62
N ASP A 61 -1.27 15.31 6.23
CA ASP A 61 -2.41 16.21 6.20
C ASP A 61 -3.36 15.78 5.08
N VAL A 62 -4.67 15.83 5.37
CA VAL A 62 -5.71 15.38 4.43
C VAL A 62 -6.86 16.37 4.39
N ALA A 63 -7.59 16.42 3.26
CA ALA A 63 -8.90 17.04 3.27
C ALA A 63 -9.97 15.98 3.53
N VAL A 64 -10.96 16.35 4.33
CA VAL A 64 -12.07 15.49 4.72
C VAL A 64 -13.42 16.05 4.24
N GLY A 65 -14.49 15.30 4.46
CA GLY A 65 -15.85 15.74 4.12
C GLY A 65 -16.26 17.01 4.83
N ARG A 66 -16.88 17.92 4.08
CA ARG A 66 -17.50 19.13 4.65
C ARG A 66 -18.74 18.77 5.48
N PRO A 67 -19.23 19.62 6.37
CA PRO A 67 -20.37 19.32 7.26
C PRO A 67 -21.64 18.83 6.52
N SER A 68 -21.92 19.34 5.30
CA SER A 68 -23.04 18.90 4.49
C SER A 68 -22.83 17.55 3.78
N HIS A 69 -21.62 17.04 3.74
CA HIS A 69 -21.22 15.77 3.12
C HIS A 69 -20.09 15.13 3.95
N PRO A 70 -20.37 14.69 5.16
CA PRO A 70 -19.33 14.24 6.08
C PRO A 70 -18.64 12.96 5.60
N THR A 71 -17.38 12.81 5.94
CA THR A 71 -16.68 11.54 5.82
C THR A 71 -17.27 10.57 6.85
N PRO A 72 -17.65 9.33 6.46
CA PRO A 72 -18.19 8.36 7.40
C PRO A 72 -17.14 7.98 8.45
N THR A 73 -17.57 7.88 9.70
CA THR A 73 -16.75 7.41 10.82
C THR A 73 -16.95 5.92 11.07
N GLY A 74 -15.94 5.28 11.63
CA GLY A 74 -15.99 3.84 11.95
C GLY A 74 -14.71 3.12 11.60
N THR A 75 -14.80 1.80 11.53
CA THR A 75 -13.71 0.92 11.12
C THR A 75 -14.07 0.26 9.79
N PHE A 76 -13.18 0.39 8.84
CA PHE A 76 -13.30 -0.12 7.48
C PHE A 76 -12.08 -0.98 7.14
N THR A 77 -12.20 -1.75 6.07
CA THR A 77 -11.06 -2.36 5.39
C THR A 77 -10.91 -1.68 4.03
N THR A 78 -9.69 -1.26 3.66
CA THR A 78 -9.46 -0.75 2.31
C THR A 78 -9.62 -1.90 1.32
N GLY A 79 -10.26 -1.59 0.19
CA GLY A 79 -10.47 -2.53 -0.92
C GLY A 79 -9.55 -2.24 -2.09
N ASP A 80 -10.12 -2.27 -3.30
CA ASP A 80 -9.39 -2.09 -4.54
C ASP A 80 -8.59 -0.78 -4.59
N ILE A 81 -7.44 -0.86 -5.24
CA ILE A 81 -6.57 0.28 -5.55
C ILE A 81 -6.60 0.48 -7.06
N GLU A 82 -7.13 1.62 -7.50
CA GLU A 82 -7.20 2.01 -8.89
C GLU A 82 -6.13 3.08 -9.19
N TRP A 83 -5.12 2.72 -9.96
CA TRP A 83 -4.06 3.62 -10.39
C TRP A 83 -4.49 4.46 -11.59
N ASN A 84 -4.10 5.74 -11.58
CA ASN A 84 -4.43 6.70 -12.64
C ASN A 84 -5.91 6.63 -13.05
N PRO A 85 -6.85 6.82 -12.11
CA PRO A 85 -8.27 6.61 -12.34
C PRO A 85 -8.88 7.69 -13.22
N SER A 86 -9.91 7.33 -13.97
CA SER A 86 -10.85 8.29 -14.51
C SER A 86 -11.82 8.79 -13.43
N TRP A 87 -12.55 9.84 -13.71
CA TRP A 87 -13.63 10.30 -12.87
C TRP A 87 -14.93 10.44 -13.66
N THR A 88 -15.94 9.69 -13.22
CA THR A 88 -17.31 9.87 -13.68
C THR A 88 -18.09 10.59 -12.57
N PRO A 89 -18.77 11.70 -12.88
CA PRO A 89 -19.61 12.39 -11.90
C PRO A 89 -20.64 11.42 -11.31
N PRO A 90 -20.79 11.36 -9.98
CA PRO A 90 -21.81 10.55 -9.36
C PRO A 90 -23.22 11.12 -9.67
N PRO A 91 -24.29 10.31 -9.63
CA PRO A 91 -25.65 10.74 -9.91
C PRO A 91 -26.23 11.53 -8.72
N THR A 92 -25.65 12.69 -8.43
CA THR A 92 -26.00 13.57 -7.30
C THR A 92 -26.18 15.01 -7.78
N ASN A 93 -26.98 15.80 -7.08
CA ASN A 93 -27.26 17.19 -7.47
C ASN A 93 -25.98 18.06 -7.57
N TRP A 94 -25.01 17.86 -6.69
CA TRP A 94 -23.77 18.64 -6.73
C TRP A 94 -22.87 18.33 -7.93
N ALA A 95 -23.09 17.18 -8.57
CA ALA A 95 -22.33 16.72 -9.73
C ALA A 95 -23.11 16.80 -11.05
N ALA A 96 -24.37 17.25 -11.05
CA ALA A 96 -25.26 17.22 -12.20
C ALA A 96 -24.71 17.93 -13.45
N ASN A 97 -23.93 19.00 -13.26
CA ASN A 97 -23.31 19.78 -14.36
C ASN A 97 -21.82 19.44 -14.56
N LYS A 98 -21.29 18.41 -13.91
CA LYS A 98 -19.91 17.95 -14.09
C LYS A 98 -19.83 17.00 -15.27
N LYS A 99 -18.66 16.94 -15.91
CA LYS A 99 -18.39 16.04 -17.03
C LYS A 99 -17.36 15.01 -16.64
N TYR A 100 -17.42 13.87 -17.33
CA TYR A 100 -16.37 12.84 -17.25
C TYR A 100 -14.99 13.46 -17.44
N GLN A 101 -14.03 12.99 -16.64
CA GLN A 101 -12.64 13.38 -16.73
C GLN A 101 -11.78 12.13 -16.97
N PRO A 102 -10.99 12.10 -18.06
CA PRO A 102 -10.12 10.96 -18.32
C PRO A 102 -8.96 10.90 -17.35
N PRO A 103 -8.26 9.75 -17.28
CA PRO A 103 -7.05 9.59 -16.50
C PRO A 103 -6.00 10.66 -16.83
N GLY A 104 -5.36 11.21 -15.79
CA GLY A 104 -4.30 12.21 -15.96
C GLY A 104 -4.73 13.61 -16.40
N ALA A 105 -6.02 13.86 -16.66
CA ALA A 105 -6.48 15.21 -16.99
C ALA A 105 -6.33 16.15 -15.79
N ALA A 106 -5.86 17.38 -16.02
CA ALA A 106 -5.72 18.38 -14.96
C ALA A 106 -7.04 18.69 -14.23
N ALA A 107 -8.17 18.59 -14.92
CA ALA A 107 -9.50 18.79 -14.36
C ALA A 107 -10.04 17.55 -13.62
N ASN A 108 -9.36 16.41 -13.69
CA ASN A 108 -9.76 15.20 -13.00
C ASN A 108 -9.54 15.37 -11.49
N PRO A 109 -10.58 15.32 -10.65
CA PRO A 109 -10.41 15.44 -9.20
C PRO A 109 -9.74 14.22 -8.55
N MET A 110 -9.64 13.09 -9.27
CA MET A 110 -9.03 11.84 -8.82
C MET A 110 -7.64 11.71 -9.41
N GLN A 111 -6.65 12.35 -8.78
CA GLN A 111 -5.28 12.31 -9.25
C GLN A 111 -4.55 11.08 -8.70
N ALA A 112 -3.66 10.52 -9.51
CA ALA A 112 -2.73 9.44 -9.19
C ALA A 112 -3.38 8.10 -8.81
N VAL A 113 -4.25 8.05 -7.80
CA VAL A 113 -4.78 6.79 -7.27
C VAL A 113 -6.10 7.02 -6.53
N LYS A 114 -6.98 6.01 -6.56
CA LYS A 114 -8.10 5.82 -5.63
C LYS A 114 -7.87 4.55 -4.81
N ILE A 115 -8.08 4.62 -3.52
CA ILE A 115 -8.08 3.51 -2.57
C ILE A 115 -9.48 3.43 -1.97
N TYR A 116 -10.25 2.43 -2.35
CA TYR A 116 -11.62 2.28 -1.89
C TYR A 116 -11.66 1.85 -0.42
N PHE A 117 -12.60 2.39 0.37
CA PHE A 117 -12.87 1.90 1.72
C PHE A 117 -14.36 1.70 2.02
N GLN A 118 -15.22 2.33 1.25
CA GLN A 118 -16.67 2.07 1.27
C GLN A 118 -17.20 2.30 -0.15
N ALA A 119 -17.08 1.24 -0.97
CA ALA A 119 -17.57 1.26 -2.34
C ALA A 119 -19.08 1.52 -2.39
N PRO A 120 -19.58 2.17 -3.44
CA PRO A 120 -18.82 2.68 -4.58
C PRO A 120 -18.39 4.14 -4.44
N TYR A 121 -18.64 4.81 -3.32
CA TYR A 121 -18.60 6.27 -3.26
C TYR A 121 -17.52 6.86 -2.38
N TYR A 122 -16.89 6.08 -1.49
CA TYR A 122 -15.89 6.63 -0.57
C TYR A 122 -14.52 6.03 -0.80
N PHE A 123 -13.54 6.90 -1.01
CA PHE A 123 -12.15 6.53 -1.26
C PHE A 123 -11.19 7.55 -0.66
N ILE A 124 -9.96 7.10 -0.45
CA ILE A 124 -8.79 7.96 -0.26
C ILE A 124 -8.19 8.16 -1.65
N HIS A 125 -7.90 9.40 -2.06
CA HIS A 125 -7.41 9.68 -3.41
C HIS A 125 -6.51 10.91 -3.48
N GLY A 126 -5.66 10.99 -4.50
CA GLY A 126 -4.94 12.21 -4.83
C GLY A 126 -5.90 13.28 -5.35
N THR A 127 -5.65 14.55 -5.06
CA THR A 127 -6.49 15.68 -5.48
C THR A 127 -5.83 16.56 -6.53
N ASN A 128 -6.63 17.16 -7.41
CA ASN A 128 -6.20 18.25 -8.30
C ASN A 128 -6.34 19.64 -7.64
N ASN A 129 -6.75 19.69 -6.39
CA ASN A 129 -6.85 20.93 -5.60
C ASN A 129 -6.04 20.79 -4.31
N PRO A 130 -4.71 20.95 -4.36
CA PRO A 130 -3.84 20.79 -3.21
C PRO A 130 -4.13 21.79 -2.10
N ASP A 131 -4.64 22.99 -2.40
CA ASP A 131 -5.00 24.02 -1.42
C ASP A 131 -6.15 23.58 -0.49
N SER A 132 -6.87 22.52 -0.86
CA SER A 132 -7.91 21.93 0.00
C SER A 132 -7.37 21.03 1.12
N ILE A 133 -6.09 20.65 1.08
CA ILE A 133 -5.48 19.80 2.11
C ILE A 133 -5.47 20.54 3.45
N GLY A 134 -5.82 19.86 4.53
CA GLY A 134 -6.04 20.46 5.84
C GLY A 134 -7.45 21.03 6.04
N GLU A 135 -8.35 20.92 5.05
CA GLU A 135 -9.68 21.51 5.09
C GLU A 135 -10.82 20.47 5.09
N ALA A 136 -11.99 20.85 5.62
CA ALA A 136 -13.23 20.11 5.47
C ALA A 136 -13.91 20.51 4.15
N ALA A 137 -13.39 20.05 3.01
CA ALA A 137 -13.71 20.56 1.69
C ALA A 137 -14.28 19.52 0.71
N SER A 138 -14.22 18.22 1.03
CA SER A 138 -14.66 17.15 0.12
C SER A 138 -16.17 16.87 0.22
N HIS A 139 -16.65 15.97 -0.63
CA HIS A 139 -17.99 15.38 -0.55
C HIS A 139 -17.99 14.01 0.16
N GLY A 140 -17.10 13.86 1.15
CA GLY A 140 -16.98 12.68 2.00
C GLY A 140 -15.75 11.83 1.75
N CYS A 141 -15.10 11.93 0.60
CA CYS A 141 -13.81 11.27 0.35
C CYS A 141 -12.67 11.93 1.13
N ILE A 142 -11.59 11.19 1.35
CA ILE A 142 -10.35 11.68 1.95
C ILE A 142 -9.39 12.07 0.83
N ARG A 143 -9.01 13.35 0.77
CA ARG A 143 -8.09 13.86 -0.25
C ARG A 143 -6.68 13.96 0.29
N MET A 144 -5.73 13.60 -0.55
CA MET A 144 -4.29 13.69 -0.28
C MET A 144 -3.57 14.41 -1.41
N VAL A 145 -2.37 14.89 -1.14
CA VAL A 145 -1.42 15.25 -2.21
C VAL A 145 -1.18 14.01 -3.07
N PRO A 146 -1.18 14.11 -4.43
CA PRO A 146 -1.12 12.94 -5.32
C PRO A 146 0.08 12.00 -5.06
N GLU A 147 1.25 12.57 -4.78
CA GLU A 147 2.48 11.82 -4.48
C GLU A 147 2.35 11.05 -3.15
N GLN A 148 1.72 11.67 -2.15
CA GLN A 148 1.47 11.06 -0.84
C GLN A 148 0.42 9.94 -0.95
N ALA A 149 -0.64 10.15 -1.73
CA ALA A 149 -1.64 9.11 -2.00
C ALA A 149 -1.01 7.90 -2.71
N SER A 150 -0.13 8.15 -3.68
CA SER A 150 0.64 7.10 -4.37
C SER A 150 1.56 6.34 -3.40
N ALA A 151 2.26 7.05 -2.52
CA ALA A 151 3.12 6.43 -1.51
C ALA A 151 2.31 5.56 -0.54
N LEU A 152 1.14 6.02 -0.12
CA LEU A 152 0.21 5.27 0.73
C LEU A 152 -0.29 4.00 0.03
N ALA A 153 -0.75 4.11 -1.23
CA ALA A 153 -1.21 2.97 -2.02
C ALA A 153 -0.13 1.88 -2.13
N ARG A 154 1.11 2.26 -2.47
CA ARG A 154 2.23 1.32 -2.55
C ARG A 154 2.56 0.67 -1.21
N ARG A 155 2.36 1.34 -0.07
CA ARG A 155 2.51 0.74 1.25
C ARG A 155 1.45 -0.33 1.50
N ILE A 156 0.20 -0.04 1.15
CA ILE A 156 -0.92 -0.99 1.28
C ILE A 156 -0.69 -2.22 0.39
N GLU A 157 -0.28 -2.02 -0.87
CA GLU A 157 0.04 -3.13 -1.78
C GLU A 157 1.14 -4.04 -1.22
N ARG A 158 2.23 -3.46 -0.67
CA ARG A 158 3.31 -4.25 -0.04
C ARG A 158 2.88 -5.00 1.22
N ALA A 159 1.85 -4.50 1.90
CA ALA A 159 1.30 -5.11 3.12
C ALA A 159 0.16 -6.11 2.86
N GLY A 160 0.03 -6.60 1.62
CA GLY A 160 -0.99 -7.59 1.24
C GLY A 160 -2.21 -7.02 0.54
N GLY A 161 -2.17 -5.75 0.09
CA GLY A 161 -3.18 -5.13 -0.76
C GLY A 161 -4.37 -4.51 -0.02
N HIS A 162 -4.41 -4.59 1.31
CA HIS A 162 -5.47 -3.98 2.14
C HIS A 162 -4.92 -3.48 3.48
N ALA A 163 -5.66 -2.57 4.09
CA ALA A 163 -5.36 -1.99 5.40
C ALA A 163 -6.62 -1.89 6.25
N THR A 164 -6.47 -1.97 7.57
CA THR A 164 -7.52 -1.56 8.50
C THR A 164 -7.55 -0.04 8.55
N LEU A 165 -8.67 0.59 8.24
CA LEU A 165 -8.88 2.03 8.28
C LEU A 165 -9.84 2.39 9.42
N VAL A 166 -9.37 3.19 10.37
CA VAL A 166 -10.19 3.72 11.47
C VAL A 166 -10.36 5.23 11.24
N ILE A 167 -11.61 5.68 11.18
CA ILE A 167 -11.96 7.10 11.01
C ILE A 167 -12.74 7.54 12.24
N SER A 168 -12.21 8.56 12.93
CA SER A 168 -12.82 9.15 14.11
C SER A 168 -13.03 10.67 13.93
N PRO A 169 -13.96 11.27 14.70
CA PRO A 169 -14.21 12.72 14.71
C PRO A 169 -12.96 13.58 14.93
#